data_cf2379810b707afb5774b4fd71568ff4
#
_entry.id   cf2379810b707afb5774b4fd71568ff4
#
_cell.length_a   1.000
_cell.length_b   1.000
_cell.length_c   1.000
_cell.angle_alpha   90.00
_cell.angle_beta   90.00
_cell.angle_gamma   90.00
#
_symmetry.space_group_name_H-M   'P 1'
#
loop_
_entity.id
_entity.type
_entity.pdbx_description
1 polymer ?
#
loop_
_entity_poly.entity_id
_entity_poly.type
_entity_poly.pdbx_seq_one_letter_code
_entity_poly.pdbx_strand_id
1 'polypeptide(L)'
;MDLTQDTAQFKAQNWVDAWNNRDLDAVMMHYADDVSVCSPLVKRRLNKSDGWLHGKSALREYFALGMGNPDLQFTLKSVHVGVQSMSMVYARENGIQVVDTMELNADGLTTRMVA
;
A
#
# COMPACT_ATOMS: atom_id res chain seq x y z
N MET A 1 -10.55 -14.48 -9.33
CA MET A 1 -9.09 -14.63 -9.36
C MET A 1 -8.64 -15.32 -8.08
N ASP A 2 -7.86 -16.38 -8.21
CA ASP A 2 -7.27 -17.04 -7.04
C ASP A 2 -5.95 -16.38 -6.70
N LEU A 3 -5.85 -15.85 -5.49
CA LEU A 3 -4.63 -15.24 -5.01
C LEU A 3 -3.72 -16.33 -4.44
N THR A 4 -2.62 -16.60 -5.13
CA THR A 4 -1.60 -17.54 -4.66
C THR A 4 -0.49 -16.82 -3.91
N GLN A 5 0.30 -17.58 -3.14
CA GLN A 5 1.48 -17.02 -2.47
C GLN A 5 2.45 -16.36 -3.47
N ASP A 6 2.69 -17.02 -4.61
CA ASP A 6 3.60 -16.48 -5.63
C ASP A 6 3.07 -15.18 -6.22
N THR A 7 1.78 -15.11 -6.54
CA THR A 7 1.16 -13.89 -7.06
C THR A 7 1.22 -12.76 -6.04
N ALA A 8 0.91 -13.05 -4.78
CA ALA A 8 0.96 -12.06 -3.70
C ALA A 8 2.38 -11.55 -3.48
N GLN A 9 3.36 -12.45 -3.49
CA GLN A 9 4.78 -12.10 -3.36
C GLN A 9 5.22 -11.16 -4.51
N PHE A 10 4.82 -11.47 -5.73
CA PHE A 10 5.12 -10.63 -6.90
C PHE A 10 4.48 -9.25 -6.77
N LYS A 11 3.21 -9.20 -6.39
CA LYS A 11 2.50 -7.91 -6.19
C LYS A 11 3.16 -7.06 -5.12
N ALA A 12 3.51 -7.65 -3.99
CA ALA A 12 4.15 -6.94 -2.89
C ALA A 12 5.52 -6.39 -3.31
N GLN A 13 6.34 -7.19 -3.98
CA GLN A 13 7.67 -6.75 -4.43
C GLN A 13 7.54 -5.65 -5.49
N ASN A 14 6.60 -5.78 -6.42
CA ASN A 14 6.33 -4.74 -7.41
C ASN A 14 5.95 -3.41 -6.76
N TRP A 15 5.08 -3.47 -5.75
CA TRP A 15 4.66 -2.29 -4.99
C TRP A 15 5.85 -1.62 -4.27
N VAL A 16 6.68 -2.42 -3.59
CA VAL A 16 7.86 -1.91 -2.90
C VAL A 16 8.84 -1.27 -3.89
N ASP A 17 9.10 -1.95 -5.02
CA ASP A 17 10.01 -1.43 -6.05
C ASP A 17 9.49 -0.12 -6.65
N ALA A 18 8.19 -0.04 -6.90
CA ALA A 18 7.57 1.17 -7.42
C ALA A 18 7.73 2.35 -6.46
N TRP A 19 7.53 2.12 -5.16
CA TRP A 19 7.79 3.14 -4.13
C TRP A 19 9.25 3.59 -4.11
N ASN A 20 10.17 2.62 -4.11
CA ASN A 20 11.60 2.92 -4.07
C ASN A 20 12.07 3.68 -5.31
N ASN A 21 11.44 3.43 -6.46
CA ASN A 21 11.71 4.14 -7.71
C ASN A 21 10.95 5.46 -7.83
N ARG A 22 10.12 5.83 -6.87
CA ARG A 22 9.23 7.00 -6.91
C ARG A 22 8.32 6.99 -8.13
N ASP A 23 7.88 5.81 -8.54
CA ASP A 23 6.98 5.63 -9.68
C ASP A 23 5.53 5.61 -9.17
N LEU A 24 4.94 6.80 -9.06
CA LEU A 24 3.60 6.96 -8.51
C LEU A 24 2.55 6.24 -9.36
N ASP A 25 2.66 6.29 -10.68
CA ASP A 25 1.70 5.63 -11.57
C ASP A 25 1.74 4.11 -11.36
N ALA A 26 2.92 3.52 -11.22
CA ALA A 26 3.07 2.09 -10.96
C ALA A 26 2.48 1.70 -9.60
N VAL A 27 2.66 2.51 -8.56
CA VAL A 27 2.03 2.27 -7.26
C VAL A 27 0.51 2.32 -7.39
N MET A 28 -0.02 3.32 -8.06
CA MET A 28 -1.47 3.52 -8.19
C MET A 28 -2.18 2.44 -9.00
N MET A 29 -1.47 1.72 -9.85
CA MET A 29 -2.04 0.60 -10.60
C MET A 29 -2.53 -0.56 -9.71
N HIS A 30 -2.09 -0.62 -8.46
CA HIS A 30 -2.52 -1.65 -7.52
C HIS A 30 -3.91 -1.39 -6.91
N TYR A 31 -4.49 -0.21 -7.09
CA TYR A 31 -5.67 0.25 -6.36
C TYR A 31 -6.89 0.42 -7.24
N ALA A 32 -8.06 0.03 -6.70
CA ALA A 32 -9.34 0.28 -7.35
C ALA A 32 -9.75 1.76 -7.17
N ASP A 33 -10.63 2.24 -8.05
CA ASP A 33 -11.09 3.63 -8.01
C ASP A 33 -11.79 3.99 -6.70
N ASP A 34 -12.50 3.02 -6.11
CA ASP A 34 -13.28 3.18 -4.86
C ASP A 34 -12.49 2.77 -3.61
N VAL A 35 -11.17 2.70 -3.69
CA VAL A 35 -10.32 2.26 -2.60
C VAL A 35 -10.50 3.12 -1.33
N SER A 36 -10.44 2.46 -0.17
CA SER A 36 -10.35 3.11 1.14
C SER A 36 -9.09 2.65 1.84
N VAL A 37 -8.34 3.60 2.41
CA VAL A 37 -7.06 3.34 3.09
C VAL A 37 -7.08 3.97 4.46
N CYS A 38 -6.71 3.17 5.48
CA CYS A 38 -6.53 3.63 6.84
C CYS A 38 -5.06 3.49 7.25
N SER A 39 -4.49 4.56 7.79
CA SER A 39 -3.10 4.55 8.21
C SER A 39 -2.87 5.55 9.34
N PRO A 40 -1.98 5.21 10.31
CA PRO A 40 -1.54 6.19 11.33
C PRO A 40 -0.93 7.44 10.71
N LEU A 41 -0.25 7.32 9.56
CA LEU A 41 0.33 8.46 8.87
C LEU A 41 -0.72 9.36 8.23
N VAL A 42 -1.83 8.80 7.74
CA VAL A 42 -2.98 9.59 7.26
C VAL A 42 -3.53 10.43 8.41
N LYS A 43 -3.76 9.80 9.56
CA LYS A 43 -4.22 10.51 10.75
C LYS A 43 -3.29 11.66 11.10
N ARG A 44 -2.00 11.43 11.10
CA ARG A 44 -0.99 12.40 11.53
C ARG A 44 -0.75 13.50 10.52
N ARG A 45 -0.56 13.13 9.23
CA ARG A 45 -0.16 14.08 8.18
C ARG A 45 -1.31 14.93 7.67
N LEU A 46 -2.52 14.36 7.61
CA LEU A 46 -3.70 15.03 7.08
C LEU A 46 -4.67 15.50 8.17
N ASN A 47 -4.30 15.31 9.43
CA ASN A 47 -5.14 15.68 10.58
C ASN A 47 -6.55 15.08 10.51
N LYS A 48 -6.65 13.83 10.03
CA LYS A 48 -7.89 13.08 9.94
C LYS A 48 -8.01 12.16 11.15
N SER A 49 -8.93 12.45 12.05
CA SER A 49 -9.05 11.77 13.35
C SER A 49 -9.28 10.26 13.22
N ASP A 50 -9.95 9.80 12.15
CA ASP A 50 -10.22 8.39 11.91
C ASP A 50 -9.13 7.67 11.11
N GLY A 51 -8.18 8.39 10.53
CA GLY A 51 -7.08 7.82 9.75
C GLY A 51 -7.46 7.33 8.37
N TRP A 52 -8.69 7.58 7.88
CA TRP A 52 -9.18 7.07 6.60
C TRP A 52 -9.05 8.08 5.46
N LEU A 53 -8.65 7.57 4.29
CA LEU A 53 -8.76 8.21 2.99
C LEU A 53 -9.70 7.40 2.10
N HIS A 54 -10.51 8.08 1.31
CA HIS A 54 -11.45 7.43 0.40
C HIS A 54 -11.22 7.92 -1.02
N GLY A 55 -11.15 6.96 -1.96
CA GLY A 55 -11.01 7.24 -3.38
C GLY A 55 -9.57 7.31 -3.86
N LYS A 56 -9.37 6.89 -5.11
CA LYS A 56 -8.04 6.77 -5.72
C LYS A 56 -7.35 8.13 -5.88
N SER A 57 -8.11 9.20 -6.19
CA SER A 57 -7.54 10.52 -6.36
C SER A 57 -6.94 11.07 -5.06
N ALA A 58 -7.65 10.92 -3.94
CA ALA A 58 -7.14 11.35 -2.63
C ALA A 58 -5.92 10.52 -2.22
N LEU A 59 -5.94 9.22 -2.50
CA LEU A 59 -4.81 8.34 -2.22
C LEU A 59 -3.57 8.74 -3.03
N ARG A 60 -3.77 9.06 -4.32
CA ARG A 60 -2.67 9.50 -5.19
C ARG A 60 -1.99 10.75 -4.66
N GLU A 61 -2.77 11.75 -4.27
CA GLU A 61 -2.23 12.98 -3.68
C GLU A 61 -1.43 12.71 -2.41
N TYR A 62 -1.95 11.83 -1.55
CA TYR A 62 -1.28 11.46 -0.31
C TYR A 62 0.04 10.72 -0.57
N PHE A 63 0.04 9.76 -1.50
CA PHE A 63 1.26 9.02 -1.87
C PHE A 63 2.30 9.93 -2.51
N ALA A 64 1.88 10.90 -3.31
CA ALA A 64 2.79 11.88 -3.90
C ALA A 64 3.55 12.65 -2.81
N LEU A 65 2.89 13.02 -1.72
CA LEU A 65 3.55 13.65 -0.58
C LEU A 65 4.60 12.72 0.04
N GLY A 66 4.27 11.44 0.20
CA GLY A 66 5.20 10.45 0.74
C GLY A 66 6.45 10.27 -0.12
N MET A 67 6.28 10.31 -1.43
CA MET A 67 7.39 10.19 -2.39
C MET A 67 8.33 11.40 -2.38
N GLY A 68 7.91 12.51 -1.78
CA GLY A 68 8.77 13.68 -1.56
C GLY A 68 9.86 13.47 -0.52
N ASN A 69 9.79 12.40 0.27
CA ASN A 69 10.82 12.06 1.24
C ASN A 69 12.07 11.50 0.51
N PRO A 70 13.21 12.23 0.49
CA PRO A 70 14.40 11.77 -0.23
C PRO A 70 15.02 10.53 0.36
N ASP A 71 14.78 10.24 1.63
CA ASP A 71 15.33 9.08 2.35
C ASP A 71 14.47 7.83 2.23
N LEU A 72 13.28 7.92 1.61
CA LEU A 72 12.34 6.81 1.52
C LEU A 72 13.02 5.58 0.92
N GLN A 73 12.98 4.48 1.67
CA GLN A 73 13.47 3.18 1.27
C GLN A 73 12.67 2.10 1.98
N PHE A 74 11.94 1.29 1.21
CA PHE A 74 11.17 0.17 1.74
C PHE A 74 11.93 -1.13 1.46
N THR A 75 11.90 -2.04 2.43
CA THR A 75 12.47 -3.38 2.30
C THR A 75 11.40 -4.40 2.67
N LEU A 76 10.99 -5.21 1.69
CA LEU A 76 9.98 -6.24 1.91
C LEU A 76 10.52 -7.33 2.83
N LYS A 77 9.75 -7.71 3.85
CA LYS A 77 10.12 -8.74 4.83
C LYS A 77 9.35 -10.03 4.66
N SER A 78 8.02 -9.96 4.55
CA SER A 78 7.19 -11.16 4.40
C SER A 78 5.85 -10.81 3.76
N VAL A 79 5.22 -11.84 3.16
CA VAL A 79 3.90 -11.74 2.53
C VAL A 79 3.06 -12.92 2.96
N HIS A 80 1.80 -12.66 3.30
CA HIS A 80 0.86 -13.65 3.80
C HIS A 80 -0.46 -13.54 3.03
N VAL A 81 -1.07 -14.67 2.69
CA VAL A 81 -2.26 -14.72 1.84
C VAL A 81 -3.47 -15.18 2.64
N GLY A 82 -4.59 -14.49 2.47
CA GLY A 82 -5.90 -14.87 2.95
C GLY A 82 -6.88 -15.04 1.80
N VAL A 83 -8.18 -15.11 2.09
CA VAL A 83 -9.23 -15.20 1.07
C VAL A 83 -9.38 -13.82 0.39
N GLN A 84 -9.02 -13.73 -0.88
CA GLN A 84 -9.00 -12.46 -1.63
C GLN A 84 -8.39 -11.30 -0.82
N SER A 85 -7.37 -11.62 -0.05
CA SER A 85 -6.70 -10.66 0.82
C SER A 85 -5.25 -11.05 1.01
N MET A 86 -4.42 -10.08 1.32
CA MET A 86 -3.01 -10.33 1.62
C MET A 86 -2.51 -9.33 2.64
N SER A 87 -1.50 -9.74 3.39
CA SER A 87 -0.75 -8.83 4.25
C SER A 87 0.70 -8.84 3.83
N MET A 88 1.33 -7.68 3.87
CA MET A 88 2.78 -7.59 3.69
C MET A 88 3.40 -6.87 4.86
N VAL A 89 4.58 -7.32 5.25
CA VAL A 89 5.42 -6.66 6.25
C VAL A 89 6.62 -6.09 5.54
N TYR A 90 6.89 -4.82 5.75
CA TYR A 90 8.08 -4.17 5.20
C TYR A 90 8.68 -3.21 6.23
N ALA A 91 9.97 -2.96 6.10
CA ALA A 91 10.67 -1.99 6.91
C ALA A 91 10.82 -0.68 6.14
N ARG A 92 10.66 0.44 6.83
CA ARG A 92 10.94 1.76 6.29
C ARG A 92 12.43 2.10 6.45
N GLU A 93 12.83 3.21 5.83
CA GLU A 93 14.21 3.74 5.91
C GLU A 93 14.73 3.93 7.33
N ASN A 94 13.83 4.20 8.28
CA ASN A 94 14.17 4.40 9.70
C ASN A 94 14.13 3.10 10.52
N GLY A 95 13.93 1.94 9.87
CA GLY A 95 13.87 0.63 10.53
C GLY A 95 12.51 0.28 11.11
N ILE A 96 11.54 1.18 11.09
CA ILE A 96 10.18 0.89 11.58
C ILE A 96 9.52 -0.10 10.61
N GLN A 97 8.94 -1.17 11.15
CA GLN A 97 8.19 -2.14 10.38
C GLN A 97 6.73 -1.73 10.27
N VAL A 98 6.18 -1.93 9.08
CA VAL A 98 4.78 -1.65 8.75
C VAL A 98 4.14 -2.94 8.29
N VAL A 99 2.89 -3.15 8.70
CA VAL A 99 2.04 -4.23 8.19
C VAL A 99 0.89 -3.60 7.43
N ASP A 100 0.80 -3.88 6.13
CA ASP A 100 -0.33 -3.49 5.31
C ASP A 100 -1.19 -4.71 5.04
N THR A 101 -2.47 -4.63 5.37
CA THR A 101 -3.44 -5.68 5.07
C THR A 101 -4.40 -5.15 4.01
N MET A 102 -4.51 -5.88 2.89
CA MET A 102 -5.25 -5.47 1.71
C MET A 102 -6.35 -6.48 1.37
N GLU A 103 -7.53 -5.97 1.10
CA GLU A 103 -8.63 -6.74 0.50
C GLU A 103 -8.65 -6.42 -1.00
N LEU A 104 -8.76 -7.47 -1.83
CA LEU A 104 -8.67 -7.34 -3.28
C LEU A 104 -10.02 -7.66 -3.93
N ASN A 105 -10.31 -6.99 -5.05
CA ASN A 105 -11.48 -7.32 -5.87
C ASN A 105 -11.15 -8.46 -6.87
N ALA A 106 -12.12 -8.82 -7.72
CA ALA A 106 -11.96 -9.89 -8.70
C ALA A 106 -10.85 -9.61 -9.72
N ASP A 107 -10.53 -8.35 -9.96
CA ASP A 107 -9.45 -7.94 -10.88
C ASP A 107 -8.09 -7.87 -10.19
N GLY A 108 -8.03 -8.22 -8.92
CA GLY A 108 -6.80 -8.19 -8.14
C GLY A 108 -6.38 -6.80 -7.65
N LEU A 109 -7.28 -5.82 -7.73
CA LEU A 109 -7.02 -4.46 -7.25
C LEU A 109 -7.42 -4.30 -5.79
N THR A 110 -6.64 -3.54 -5.04
CA THR A 110 -6.92 -3.26 -3.64
C THR A 110 -8.12 -2.33 -3.51
N THR A 111 -9.14 -2.79 -2.79
CA THR A 111 -10.34 -2.00 -2.47
C THR A 111 -10.31 -1.43 -1.07
N ARG A 112 -9.59 -2.07 -0.16
CA ARG A 112 -9.46 -1.64 1.22
C ARG A 112 -8.08 -2.02 1.75
N MET A 113 -7.42 -1.08 2.38
CA MET A 113 -6.11 -1.31 3.00
C MET A 113 -6.07 -0.72 4.40
N VAL A 114 -5.55 -1.48 5.34
CA VAL A 114 -5.31 -1.02 6.71
C VAL A 114 -3.82 -1.22 7.03
N ALA A 115 -3.20 -0.14 7.38
CA ALA A 115 -1.79 -0.13 7.76
C ALA A 115 -1.61 -0.07 9.29
#